data_1bc239349dc72809bd9f4561f78ce52c
#
_entry.id   1bc239349dc72809bd9f4561f78ce52c
#
_cell.length_a   1.000
_cell.length_b   1.000
_cell.length_c   1.000
_cell.angle_alpha   90.00
_cell.angle_beta   90.00
_cell.angle_gamma   90.00
#
_symmetry.space_group_name_H-M   'P 1'
#
loop_
_entity.id
_entity.type
_entity.pdbx_description
1 polymer ?
#
loop_
_entity_poly.entity_id
_entity_poly.type
_entity_poly.pdbx_seq_one_letter_code
_entity_poly.pdbx_strand_id
1 'polypeptide(L)' 'MQALSKKKTGDICTIKWMFGIPDVLDFLRSRKIKEGSTVQVIQRINGGLILGMDVKRIAMCDAAAYRIQV' A
#
# COMPACT_ATOMS: atom_id res chain seq x y z
N MET A 1 4.73 8.12 11.42
CA MET A 1 4.21 7.08 10.52
C MET A 1 2.69 7.09 10.51
N GLN A 2 2.11 6.88 9.35
CA GLN A 2 0.66 6.76 9.19
C GLN A 2 0.34 5.51 8.39
N ALA A 3 -0.87 4.99 8.59
CA ALA A 3 -1.35 3.89 7.75
C ALA A 3 -1.57 4.39 6.31
N LEU A 4 -1.20 3.58 5.35
CA LEU A 4 -1.40 3.92 3.92
C LEU A 4 -2.87 4.18 3.61
N SER A 5 -3.78 3.50 4.32
CA SER A 5 -5.23 3.69 4.15
C SER A 5 -5.70 5.11 4.44
N LYS A 6 -4.90 5.91 5.14
CA LYS A 6 -5.24 7.30 5.48
C LYS A 6 -4.69 8.31 4.48
N LYS A 7 -3.93 7.87 3.50
CA LYS A 7 -3.36 8.78 2.51
C LYS A 7 -4.38 9.15 1.45
N LYS A 8 -4.15 10.28 0.80
CA LYS A 8 -5.07 10.85 -0.17
C LYS A 8 -4.60 10.54 -1.58
N THR A 9 -5.54 10.61 -2.52
CA THR A 9 -5.22 10.53 -3.95
C THR A 9 -4.12 11.53 -4.30
N GLY A 10 -3.11 11.04 -4.99
CA GLY A 10 -1.95 11.85 -5.40
C GLY A 10 -0.77 11.78 -4.45
N ASP A 11 -0.96 11.31 -3.20
CA ASP A 11 0.16 11.23 -2.26
C ASP A 11 1.18 10.20 -2.72
N ILE A 12 2.45 10.57 -2.60
CA ILE A 12 3.58 9.67 -2.88
C ILE A 12 4.22 9.33 -1.54
N CYS A 13 4.34 8.04 -1.26
CA CYS A 13 4.78 7.57 0.06
C CYS A 13 5.85 6.50 -0.09
N THR A 14 6.75 6.46 0.89
CA THR A 14 7.72 5.37 1.01
C THR A 14 7.27 4.46 2.15
N ILE A 15 7.19 3.15 1.87
CA ILE A 15 6.78 2.18 2.87
C ILE A 15 7.89 2.05 3.90
N LYS A 16 7.53 2.24 5.18
CA LYS A 16 8.48 2.19 6.29
C LYS A 16 8.35 0.89 7.07
N TRP A 17 7.13 0.37 7.18
CA TRP A 17 6.88 -0.81 7.97
C TRP A 17 5.57 -1.46 7.53
N MET A 18 5.51 -2.78 7.65
CA MET A 18 4.29 -3.54 7.38
C MET A 18 4.09 -4.55 8.49
N PHE A 19 2.83 -4.83 8.82
CA PHE A 19 2.50 -5.86 9.80
C PHE A 19 1.30 -6.67 9.33
N GLY A 20 1.17 -7.87 9.89
CA GLY A 20 0.07 -8.76 9.54
C GLY A 20 0.52 -10.21 9.61
N ILE A 21 -0.37 -11.10 9.18
CA ILE A 21 -0.05 -12.52 9.13
C ILE A 21 0.92 -12.80 7.98
N PRO A 22 1.76 -13.84 8.09
CA PRO A 22 2.79 -14.12 7.08
C PRO A 22 2.26 -14.24 5.65
N ASP A 23 1.12 -14.88 5.46
CA ASP A 23 0.55 -15.05 4.13
C ASP A 23 0.25 -13.72 3.45
N VAL A 24 -0.28 -12.76 4.19
CA VAL A 24 -0.58 -11.42 3.67
C VAL A 24 0.71 -10.69 3.34
N LEU A 25 1.69 -10.77 4.24
CA LEU A 25 2.99 -10.12 4.02
C LEU A 25 3.71 -10.71 2.82
N ASP A 26 3.67 -12.03 2.66
CA ASP A 26 4.28 -12.70 1.53
C ASP A 26 3.61 -12.29 0.22
N PHE A 27 2.27 -12.18 0.22
CA PHE A 27 1.54 -11.71 -0.94
C PHE A 27 1.98 -10.30 -1.33
N LEU A 28 2.05 -9.39 -0.37
CA LEU A 28 2.46 -8.02 -0.62
C LEU A 28 3.89 -7.97 -1.17
N ARG A 29 4.81 -8.72 -0.56
CA ARG A 29 6.19 -8.77 -1.02
C ARG A 29 6.32 -9.35 -2.42
N SER A 30 5.48 -10.33 -2.76
CA SER A 30 5.47 -10.90 -4.11
C SER A 30 5.08 -9.87 -5.17
N ARG A 31 4.36 -8.82 -4.76
CA ARG A 31 3.99 -7.69 -5.60
C ARG A 31 4.97 -6.53 -5.47
N LYS A 32 6.11 -6.75 -4.82
CA LYS A 32 7.15 -5.74 -4.57
C LYS A 32 6.68 -4.61 -3.66
N ILE A 33 5.64 -4.84 -2.89
CA ILE A 33 5.19 -3.93 -1.85
C ILE A 33 5.91 -4.32 -0.58
N LYS A 34 6.95 -3.59 -0.26
CA LYS A 34 7.84 -3.91 0.86
C LYS A 34 8.46 -2.64 1.40
N GLU A 35 9.13 -2.77 2.54
CA GLU A 35 9.85 -1.65 3.15
C GLU A 35 10.86 -1.06 2.15
N GLY A 36 10.87 0.25 2.05
CA GLY A 36 11.71 0.96 1.10
C GLY A 36 11.08 1.23 -0.25
N SER A 37 9.96 0.57 -0.58
CA SER A 37 9.26 0.81 -1.83
C SER A 37 8.55 2.15 -1.80
N THR A 38 8.57 2.86 -2.93
CA THR A 38 7.82 4.11 -3.11
C THR A 38 6.56 3.81 -3.90
N VAL A 39 5.43 4.25 -3.38
CA VAL A 39 4.12 4.04 -3.99
C VAL A 39 3.37 5.36 -4.06
N GLN A 40 2.46 5.46 -5.02
CA GLN A 40 1.58 6.62 -5.16
C GLN A 40 0.14 6.16 -5.04
N VAL A 41 -0.67 6.91 -4.29
CA VAL A 41 -2.11 6.66 -4.24
C VAL A 41 -2.71 7.24 -5.50
N ILE A 42 -3.08 6.39 -6.43
CA ILE A 42 -3.63 6.81 -7.72
C ILE A 42 -5.09 7.25 -7.54
N GLN A 43 -5.86 6.46 -6.80
CA GLN A 43 -7.29 6.72 -6.64
C GLN A 43 -7.79 6.02 -5.38
N ARG A 44 -8.70 6.69 -4.69
CA ARG A 44 -9.46 6.07 -3.60
C ARG A 44 -10.71 5.46 -4.22
N ILE A 45 -11.03 4.24 -3.82
CA ILE A 45 -12.25 3.55 -4.27
C ILE A 45 -13.05 3.15 -3.04
N ASN A 46 -14.28 2.72 -3.23
CA ASN A 46 -15.13 2.31 -2.12
C ASN A 46 -14.52 1.06 -1.45
N GLY A 47 -14.13 1.21 -0.19
CA GLY A 47 -13.53 0.12 0.59
C GLY A 47 -12.06 -0.12 0.33
N GLY A 48 -11.37 0.73 -0.45
CA GLY A 48 -9.96 0.53 -0.73
C GLY A 48 -9.32 1.65 -1.51
N LEU A 49 -8.22 1.31 -2.17
CA LEU A 49 -7.48 2.27 -2.98
C LEU A 49 -6.69 1.55 -4.08
N ILE A 50 -6.26 2.31 -5.06
CA ILE A 50 -5.41 1.84 -6.12
C ILE A 50 -4.05 2.50 -5.96
N LEU A 51 -3.01 1.68 -5.87
CA LEU A 51 -1.63 2.15 -5.78
C LEU A 51 -0.94 2.06 -7.13
N GLY A 52 -0.14 3.07 -7.43
CA GLY A 52 0.79 3.05 -8.55
C GLY A 52 2.18 2.77 -8.05
N MET A 53 2.89 1.87 -8.74
CA MET A 53 4.27 1.54 -8.45
C MET A 53 4.96 1.22 -9.77
N ASP A 54 5.89 2.07 -10.17
CA ASP A 54 6.51 2.01 -11.50
C ASP A 54 5.41 2.06 -12.58
N VAL A 55 5.34 1.01 -13.41
CA VAL A 55 4.32 0.92 -14.45
C VAL A 55 3.11 0.08 -14.03
N LYS A 56 3.11 -0.40 -12.79
CA LYS A 56 2.07 -1.30 -12.30
C LYS A 56 1.06 -0.56 -11.45
N ARG A 57 -0.17 -1.05 -11.45
CA ARG A 57 -1.22 -0.56 -10.56
C ARG A 57 -1.78 -1.73 -9.78
N ILE A 58 -1.98 -1.54 -8.50
CA ILE A 58 -2.43 -2.59 -7.59
C ILE A 58 -3.62 -2.06 -6.81
N ALA A 59 -4.75 -2.75 -6.92
CA ALA A 59 -5.92 -2.46 -6.10
C ALA A 59 -5.77 -3.18 -4.76
N MET A 60 -6.14 -2.49 -3.68
CA MET A 60 -5.95 -3.01 -2.34
C MET A 60 -7.10 -2.55 -1.46
N CYS A 61 -7.60 -3.44 -0.61
CA CYS A 61 -8.65 -3.06 0.34
C CYS A 61 -8.06 -2.25 1.51
N ASP A 62 -8.92 -1.49 2.19
CA ASP A 62 -8.49 -0.67 3.31
C ASP A 62 -7.88 -1.51 4.44
N ALA A 63 -8.37 -2.72 4.65
CA ALA A 63 -7.82 -3.60 5.69
C ALA A 63 -6.36 -3.95 5.41
N ALA A 64 -6.00 -4.17 4.14
CA ALA A 64 -4.62 -4.43 3.77
C ALA A 64 -3.78 -3.15 3.84
N ALA A 65 -4.31 -2.04 3.35
CA ALA A 65 -3.61 -0.75 3.37
C ALA A 65 -3.36 -0.26 4.79
N TYR A 66 -4.25 -0.58 5.72
CA TYR A 66 -4.09 -0.22 7.13
C TYR A 66 -2.81 -0.84 7.72
N ARG A 67 -2.38 -1.98 7.21
CA ARG A 67 -1.21 -2.71 7.72
C ARG A 67 0.10 -2.22 7.14
N ILE A 68 0.05 -1.26 6.24
CA ILE A 68 1.25 -0.68 5.61
C ILE A 68 1.44 0.72 6.20
N GLN A 69 2.59 0.93 6.82
CA GLN A 69 2.94 2.22 7.44
C GLN A 69 3.88 2.99 6.52
N VAL A 70 3.57 4.25 6.32
CA VAL A 70 4.33 5.12 5.43
C VAL A 70 4.75 6.42 6.09
#